data_dd01229dbeaf3e15267d6c9e8a6ecefd
#
_entry.id   dd01229dbeaf3e15267d6c9e8a6ecefd
#
_cell.length_a   1.000
_cell.length_b   1.000
_cell.length_c   1.000
_cell.angle_alpha   90.00
_cell.angle_beta   90.00
_cell.angle_gamma   90.00
#
_symmetry.space_group_name_H-M   'P 1'
#
loop_
_entity.id
_entity.type
_entity.pdbx_description
1 polymer ?
#
loop_
_entity_poly.entity_id
_entity_poly.type
_entity_poly.pdbx_seq_one_letter_code
_entity_poly.pdbx_strand_id
1 'polypeptide(L)'
;EGSVSIKGVPTRKMKKEELGKTISLVYQNPEEMFIKDSIRKDIEYAMKVRNVPEYGKRTDDLLEMFRLTELADRDGRLLSGGQMRRASLAIGVALNPEMLLLDEPTANLDIATRREILKTLRMLKGVTDTVIIATHDMQLVCDWAERIIVLYGGYVIADGSKEEIFSDMYVRGQVGIRPPQIFDMGRALGIKDPCFTIDEFIDYFRGERYA
;
A
#
# COMPACT_ATOMS: atom_id res chain seq x y z
N GLU A 1 -5.46 -10.40 -22.86
CA GLU A 1 -5.85 -9.22 -23.67
C GLU A 1 -6.82 -8.36 -22.88
N GLY A 2 -6.66 -7.03 -22.90
CA GLY A 2 -7.52 -6.11 -22.18
C GLY A 2 -7.14 -4.65 -22.44
N SER A 3 -7.88 -3.74 -21.84
CA SER A 3 -7.58 -2.31 -21.88
C SER A 3 -7.60 -1.74 -20.47
N VAL A 4 -6.71 -0.80 -20.20
CA VAL A 4 -6.68 -0.02 -18.96
C VAL A 4 -6.96 1.43 -19.35
N SER A 5 -7.86 2.06 -18.62
CA SER A 5 -8.19 3.47 -18.79
C SER A 5 -8.06 4.20 -17.46
N ILE A 6 -7.56 5.45 -17.50
CA ILE A 6 -7.45 6.33 -16.35
C ILE A 6 -8.30 7.56 -16.66
N LYS A 7 -9.26 7.86 -15.78
CA LYS A 7 -10.23 8.96 -15.98
C LYS A 7 -10.93 8.88 -17.37
N GLY A 8 -11.24 7.66 -17.81
CA GLY A 8 -11.89 7.41 -19.11
C GLY A 8 -10.96 7.46 -20.32
N VAL A 9 -9.68 7.80 -20.17
CA VAL A 9 -8.69 7.83 -21.24
C VAL A 9 -7.91 6.51 -21.25
N PRO A 10 -7.91 5.75 -22.38
CA PRO A 10 -7.09 4.55 -22.51
C PRO A 10 -5.61 4.87 -22.33
N THR A 11 -4.90 4.10 -21.49
CA THR A 11 -3.48 4.35 -21.17
C THR A 11 -2.58 4.33 -22.41
N ARG A 12 -2.95 3.55 -23.44
CA ARG A 12 -2.24 3.51 -24.73
C ARG A 12 -2.28 4.85 -25.49
N LYS A 13 -3.23 5.75 -25.16
CA LYS A 13 -3.36 7.08 -25.77
C LYS A 13 -2.73 8.19 -24.90
N MET A 14 -2.35 7.88 -23.68
CA MET A 14 -1.71 8.84 -22.78
C MET A 14 -0.23 9.02 -23.14
N LYS A 15 0.27 10.24 -23.00
CA LYS A 15 1.70 10.51 -23.11
C LYS A 15 2.42 9.92 -21.89
N LYS A 16 3.66 9.44 -22.07
CA LYS A 16 4.46 8.85 -20.98
C LYS A 16 4.66 9.81 -19.79
N GLU A 17 4.82 11.09 -20.10
CA GLU A 17 4.98 12.15 -19.10
C GLU A 17 3.72 12.33 -18.25
N GLU A 18 2.55 12.27 -18.87
CA GLU A 18 1.25 12.37 -18.22
C GLU A 18 0.99 11.13 -17.36
N LEU A 19 1.20 9.94 -17.93
CA LEU A 19 1.04 8.69 -17.20
C LEU A 19 1.93 8.66 -15.95
N GLY A 20 3.19 9.05 -16.08
CA GLY A 20 4.11 9.03 -14.95
C GLY A 20 3.93 10.18 -13.95
N LYS A 21 3.04 11.17 -14.18
CA LYS A 21 2.55 12.11 -13.17
C LYS A 21 1.34 11.57 -12.44
N THR A 22 0.53 10.77 -13.15
CA THR A 22 -0.73 10.24 -12.61
C THR A 22 -0.51 8.99 -11.78
N ILE A 23 0.39 8.10 -12.22
CA ILE A 23 0.63 6.81 -11.56
C ILE A 23 2.09 6.66 -11.16
N SER A 24 2.31 6.12 -9.97
CA SER A 24 3.62 5.63 -9.53
C SER A 24 3.51 4.17 -9.09
N LEU A 25 4.58 3.42 -9.30
CA LEU A 25 4.70 2.00 -8.92
C LEU A 25 5.87 1.84 -7.94
N VAL A 26 5.60 1.18 -6.83
CA VAL A 26 6.63 0.73 -5.87
C VAL A 26 6.75 -0.78 -5.99
N TYR A 27 7.94 -1.24 -6.34
CA TYR A 27 8.23 -2.65 -6.59
C TYR A 27 8.27 -3.48 -5.31
N GLN A 28 8.06 -4.78 -5.47
CA GLN A 28 8.20 -5.76 -4.40
C GLN A 28 9.62 -5.75 -3.80
N ASN A 29 10.65 -5.66 -4.65
CA ASN A 29 12.04 -5.49 -4.20
C ASN A 29 12.36 -3.99 -4.10
N PRO A 30 12.49 -3.44 -2.89
CA PRO A 30 12.75 -2.00 -2.73
C PRO A 30 14.08 -1.56 -3.33
N GLU A 31 15.05 -2.46 -3.47
CA GLU A 31 16.37 -2.20 -4.07
C GLU A 31 16.27 -1.69 -5.51
N GLU A 32 15.25 -2.13 -6.25
CA GLU A 32 15.01 -1.72 -7.64
C GLU A 32 14.63 -0.23 -7.79
N MET A 33 14.27 0.41 -6.68
CA MET A 33 13.92 1.83 -6.64
C MET A 33 15.15 2.74 -6.51
N PHE A 34 16.32 2.20 -6.11
CA PHE A 34 17.53 2.99 -5.84
C PHE A 34 18.46 3.03 -7.04
N ILE A 35 18.62 4.21 -7.64
CA ILE A 35 19.46 4.46 -8.82
C ILE A 35 20.60 5.44 -8.54
N LYS A 36 20.55 6.14 -7.40
CA LYS A 36 21.57 7.11 -6.97
C LYS A 36 22.37 6.54 -5.80
N ASP A 37 23.32 7.30 -5.35
CA ASP A 37 24.25 7.01 -4.25
C ASP A 37 23.73 7.47 -2.88
N SER A 38 22.53 8.07 -2.83
CA SER A 38 21.87 8.44 -1.59
C SER A 38 20.36 8.53 -1.72
N ILE A 39 19.63 8.27 -0.61
CA ILE A 39 18.18 8.36 -0.54
C ILE A 39 17.68 9.72 -0.98
N ARG A 40 18.31 10.79 -0.49
CA ARG A 40 17.98 12.18 -0.88
C ARG A 40 17.98 12.34 -2.39
N LYS A 41 19.05 11.88 -3.04
CA LYS A 41 19.19 12.01 -4.50
C LYS A 41 18.19 11.13 -5.25
N ASP A 42 17.83 9.96 -4.73
CA ASP A 42 16.80 9.11 -5.32
C ASP A 42 15.42 9.79 -5.28
N ILE A 43 15.04 10.35 -4.12
CA ILE A 43 13.77 11.09 -3.97
C ILE A 43 13.74 12.32 -4.91
N GLU A 44 14.83 13.06 -4.98
CA GLU A 44 14.93 14.27 -5.81
C GLU A 44 14.95 13.98 -7.31
N TYR A 45 15.44 12.79 -7.72
CA TYR A 45 15.77 12.51 -9.13
C TYR A 45 14.60 12.75 -10.07
N ALA A 46 13.46 12.13 -9.78
CA ALA A 46 12.27 12.27 -10.63
C ALA A 46 11.73 13.70 -10.64
N MET A 47 11.82 14.41 -9.51
CA MET A 47 11.39 15.80 -9.38
C MET A 47 12.32 16.76 -10.16
N LYS A 48 13.64 16.55 -10.08
CA LYS A 48 14.63 17.32 -10.84
C LYS A 48 14.44 17.17 -12.35
N VAL A 49 14.30 15.93 -12.82
CA VAL A 49 14.08 15.65 -14.26
C VAL A 49 12.82 16.32 -14.79
N ARG A 50 11.82 16.54 -13.94
CA ARG A 50 10.54 17.16 -14.32
C ARG A 50 10.44 18.65 -13.94
N ASN A 51 11.54 19.24 -13.49
CA ASN A 51 11.60 20.64 -13.07
C ASN A 51 10.51 21.02 -12.05
N VAL A 52 10.25 20.13 -11.06
CA VAL A 52 9.29 20.40 -9.99
C VAL A 52 9.83 21.57 -9.15
N PRO A 53 9.06 22.64 -8.95
CA PRO A 53 9.48 23.76 -8.10
C PRO A 53 9.72 23.30 -6.65
N GLU A 54 10.66 23.92 -5.97
CA GLU A 54 10.94 23.67 -4.54
C GLU A 54 11.14 22.18 -4.18
N TYR A 55 11.64 21.38 -5.12
CA TYR A 55 11.85 19.93 -4.89
C TYR A 55 12.70 19.65 -3.64
N GLY A 56 13.63 20.54 -3.28
CA GLY A 56 14.46 20.38 -2.09
C GLY A 56 13.64 20.38 -0.81
N LYS A 57 12.74 21.36 -0.65
CA LYS A 57 11.82 21.42 0.49
C LYS A 57 10.94 20.18 0.55
N ARG A 58 10.35 19.82 -0.59
CA ARG A 58 9.53 18.61 -0.68
C ARG A 58 10.31 17.34 -0.31
N THR A 59 11.58 17.25 -0.69
CA THR A 59 12.46 16.14 -0.29
C THR A 59 12.64 16.11 1.22
N ASP A 60 12.87 17.26 1.87
CA ASP A 60 13.01 17.34 3.33
C ASP A 60 11.71 16.91 4.03
N ASP A 61 10.55 17.37 3.57
CA ASP A 61 9.25 16.98 4.09
C ASP A 61 9.02 15.45 3.97
N LEU A 62 9.40 14.84 2.84
CA LEU A 62 9.30 13.40 2.64
C LEU A 62 10.28 12.63 3.52
N LEU A 63 11.52 13.08 3.65
CA LEU A 63 12.51 12.46 4.54
C LEU A 63 12.02 12.44 5.99
N GLU A 64 11.43 13.54 6.46
CA GLU A 64 10.83 13.62 7.79
C GLU A 64 9.61 12.68 7.91
N MET A 65 8.65 12.78 7.00
CA MET A 65 7.44 11.96 6.99
C MET A 65 7.73 10.46 7.07
N PHE A 66 8.71 10.00 6.28
CA PHE A 66 9.10 8.59 6.22
C PHE A 66 10.18 8.20 7.23
N ARG A 67 10.58 9.11 8.15
CA ARG A 67 11.62 8.91 9.17
C ARG A 67 12.95 8.47 8.57
N LEU A 68 13.42 9.21 7.58
CA LEU A 68 14.63 8.94 6.81
C LEU A 68 15.67 10.08 6.92
N THR A 69 15.41 11.14 7.69
CA THR A 69 16.26 12.34 7.77
C THR A 69 17.71 12.01 8.10
N GLU A 70 17.95 11.16 9.10
CA GLU A 70 19.31 10.74 9.50
C GLU A 70 19.97 9.79 8.50
N LEU A 71 19.21 9.26 7.56
CA LEU A 71 19.66 8.30 6.53
C LEU A 71 19.74 8.94 5.15
N ALA A 72 19.43 10.24 5.04
CA ALA A 72 19.28 10.95 3.77
C ALA A 72 20.47 10.80 2.82
N ASP A 73 21.69 10.83 3.37
CA ASP A 73 22.94 10.77 2.60
C ASP A 73 23.49 9.33 2.43
N ARG A 74 22.77 8.32 2.96
CA ARG A 74 23.16 6.93 2.79
C ARG A 74 22.63 6.36 1.47
N ASP A 75 23.41 5.41 0.92
CA ASP A 75 22.94 4.60 -0.20
C ASP A 75 21.77 3.71 0.26
N GLY A 76 20.64 3.82 -0.45
CA GLY A 76 19.42 3.08 -0.11
C GLY A 76 19.61 1.57 -0.12
N ARG A 77 20.53 1.05 -0.93
CA ARG A 77 20.84 -0.39 -1.03
C ARG A 77 21.58 -0.96 0.20
N LEU A 78 22.13 -0.10 1.05
CA LEU A 78 22.86 -0.48 2.27
C LEU A 78 22.01 -0.38 3.54
N LEU A 79 20.73 -0.16 3.42
CA LEU A 79 19.79 0.00 4.53
C LEU A 79 19.23 -1.36 5.01
N SER A 80 18.60 -1.36 6.19
CA SER A 80 17.77 -2.50 6.59
C SER A 80 16.50 -2.60 5.72
N GLY A 81 15.90 -3.80 5.62
CA GLY A 81 14.72 -4.03 4.79
C GLY A 81 13.57 -3.06 5.07
N GLY A 82 13.31 -2.75 6.34
CA GLY A 82 12.28 -1.77 6.71
C GLY A 82 12.64 -0.33 6.33
N GLN A 83 13.91 0.06 6.45
CA GLN A 83 14.40 1.36 6.01
C GLN A 83 14.32 1.48 4.48
N MET A 84 14.75 0.45 3.75
CA MET A 84 14.62 0.38 2.29
C MET A 84 13.16 0.51 1.85
N ARG A 85 12.25 -0.19 2.52
CA ARG A 85 10.82 -0.12 2.21
C ARG A 85 10.26 1.30 2.42
N ARG A 86 10.60 1.97 3.52
CA ARG A 86 10.19 3.36 3.74
C ARG A 86 10.77 4.30 2.68
N ALA A 87 12.03 4.11 2.30
CA ALA A 87 12.68 4.91 1.27
C ALA A 87 12.03 4.69 -0.12
N SER A 88 11.71 3.44 -0.49
CA SER A 88 11.02 3.14 -1.74
C SER A 88 9.61 3.77 -1.80
N LEU A 89 8.88 3.80 -0.69
CA LEU A 89 7.59 4.49 -0.59
C LEU A 89 7.76 6.01 -0.74
N ALA A 90 8.77 6.62 -0.10
CA ALA A 90 9.07 8.05 -0.24
C ALA A 90 9.39 8.42 -1.70
N ILE A 91 10.18 7.60 -2.40
CA ILE A 91 10.46 7.76 -3.83
C ILE A 91 9.16 7.65 -4.64
N GLY A 92 8.32 6.66 -4.34
CA GLY A 92 7.04 6.42 -5.01
C GLY A 92 6.11 7.63 -4.97
N VAL A 93 6.06 8.37 -3.86
CA VAL A 93 5.19 9.54 -3.70
C VAL A 93 5.85 10.88 -4.03
N ALA A 94 7.13 10.89 -4.41
CA ALA A 94 7.90 12.12 -4.65
C ALA A 94 7.23 13.06 -5.66
N LEU A 95 6.60 12.53 -6.68
CA LEU A 95 5.92 13.30 -7.73
C LEU A 95 4.46 13.63 -7.41
N ASN A 96 3.98 13.30 -6.23
CA ASN A 96 2.56 13.45 -5.85
C ASN A 96 1.60 12.76 -6.85
N PRO A 97 1.76 11.46 -7.08
CA PRO A 97 0.91 10.74 -8.03
C PRO A 97 -0.54 10.72 -7.51
N GLU A 98 -1.50 10.74 -8.41
CA GLU A 98 -2.91 10.54 -8.07
C GLU A 98 -3.17 9.09 -7.67
N MET A 99 -2.42 8.16 -8.23
CA MET A 99 -2.53 6.72 -7.97
C MET A 99 -1.16 6.11 -7.66
N LEU A 100 -1.08 5.41 -6.54
CA LEU A 100 0.09 4.66 -6.11
C LEU A 100 -0.20 3.16 -6.20
N LEU A 101 0.62 2.45 -6.95
CA LEU A 101 0.57 0.99 -7.06
C LEU A 101 1.67 0.41 -6.18
N LEU A 102 1.32 -0.53 -5.31
CA LEU A 102 2.24 -1.21 -4.41
C LEU A 102 2.19 -2.71 -4.68
N ASP A 103 3.35 -3.31 -4.91
CA ASP A 103 3.48 -4.75 -5.09
C ASP A 103 4.10 -5.36 -3.82
N GLU A 104 3.33 -6.19 -3.11
CA GLU A 104 3.69 -6.89 -1.88
C GLU A 104 4.48 -6.02 -0.87
N PRO A 105 3.93 -4.88 -0.41
CA PRO A 105 4.69 -3.91 0.39
C PRO A 105 5.13 -4.42 1.77
N THR A 106 4.57 -5.52 2.25
CA THR A 106 4.89 -6.14 3.55
C THR A 106 5.65 -7.46 3.43
N ALA A 107 6.00 -7.89 2.21
CA ALA A 107 6.70 -9.15 1.98
C ALA A 107 8.08 -9.17 2.65
N ASN A 108 8.43 -10.33 3.20
CA ASN A 108 9.75 -10.61 3.81
C ASN A 108 10.12 -9.70 4.99
N LEU A 109 9.15 -9.09 5.67
CA LEU A 109 9.36 -8.28 6.85
C LEU A 109 9.05 -9.06 8.13
N ASP A 110 9.86 -8.86 9.17
CA ASP A 110 9.52 -9.31 10.51
C ASP A 110 8.29 -8.57 11.06
N ILE A 111 7.69 -9.10 12.12
CA ILE A 111 6.42 -8.59 12.69
C ILE A 111 6.53 -7.13 13.13
N ALA A 112 7.66 -6.73 13.71
CA ALA A 112 7.85 -5.36 14.22
C ALA A 112 7.97 -4.37 13.06
N THR A 113 8.82 -4.68 12.08
CA THR A 113 9.00 -3.89 10.86
C THR A 113 7.72 -3.80 10.05
N ARG A 114 6.97 -4.90 9.94
CA ARG A 114 5.67 -4.92 9.27
C ARG A 114 4.68 -3.94 9.91
N ARG A 115 4.58 -3.91 11.23
CA ARG A 115 3.71 -2.94 11.95
C ARG A 115 4.09 -1.48 11.65
N GLU A 116 5.37 -1.19 11.53
CA GLU A 116 5.83 0.15 11.14
C GLU A 116 5.46 0.50 9.71
N ILE A 117 5.60 -0.44 8.77
CA ILE A 117 5.18 -0.23 7.38
C ILE A 117 3.67 -0.03 7.28
N LEU A 118 2.86 -0.77 8.03
CA LEU A 118 1.41 -0.55 8.09
C LEU A 118 1.05 0.87 8.55
N LYS A 119 1.77 1.42 9.55
CA LYS A 119 1.59 2.82 9.96
C LYS A 119 1.96 3.78 8.83
N THR A 120 3.06 3.52 8.14
CA THR A 120 3.48 4.32 6.98
C THR A 120 2.45 4.28 5.86
N LEU A 121 1.90 3.11 5.55
CA LEU A 121 0.84 2.97 4.54
C LEU A 121 -0.42 3.77 4.90
N ARG A 122 -0.79 3.82 6.19
CA ARG A 122 -1.93 4.65 6.63
C ARG A 122 -1.72 6.14 6.35
N MET A 123 -0.48 6.64 6.45
CA MET A 123 -0.17 8.04 6.12
C MET A 123 -0.36 8.33 4.64
N LEU A 124 -0.19 7.34 3.75
CA LEU A 124 -0.38 7.52 2.31
C LEU A 124 -1.81 7.94 1.93
N LYS A 125 -2.82 7.60 2.75
CA LYS A 125 -4.21 8.03 2.55
C LYS A 125 -4.39 9.56 2.54
N GLY A 126 -3.45 10.31 3.10
CA GLY A 126 -3.42 11.79 3.05
C GLY A 126 -2.50 12.37 1.97
N VAL A 127 -1.79 11.52 1.22
CA VAL A 127 -0.77 11.94 0.26
C VAL A 127 -1.20 11.67 -1.19
N THR A 128 -1.98 10.64 -1.42
CA THR A 128 -2.44 10.24 -2.76
C THR A 128 -3.91 9.83 -2.73
N ASP A 129 -4.63 10.10 -3.81
CA ASP A 129 -6.09 9.88 -3.89
C ASP A 129 -6.44 8.39 -3.91
N THR A 130 -5.63 7.59 -4.59
CA THR A 130 -5.87 6.15 -4.74
C THR A 130 -4.61 5.35 -4.48
N VAL A 131 -4.70 4.33 -3.62
CA VAL A 131 -3.64 3.35 -3.42
C VAL A 131 -4.17 1.97 -3.78
N ILE A 132 -3.50 1.28 -4.68
CA ILE A 132 -3.79 -0.10 -5.05
C ILE A 132 -2.65 -0.98 -4.56
N ILE A 133 -2.97 -1.99 -3.79
CA ILE A 133 -2.00 -2.95 -3.25
C ILE A 133 -2.29 -4.33 -3.84
N ALA A 134 -1.33 -4.89 -4.56
CA ALA A 134 -1.33 -6.29 -4.90
C ALA A 134 -0.67 -7.06 -3.75
N THR A 135 -1.40 -7.97 -3.10
CA THR A 135 -0.88 -8.73 -1.97
C THR A 135 -1.67 -10.00 -1.70
N HIS A 136 -1.01 -10.98 -1.10
CA HIS A 136 -1.63 -12.16 -0.49
C HIS A 136 -1.69 -12.08 1.05
N ASP A 137 -1.27 -10.95 1.63
CA ASP A 137 -1.28 -10.71 3.07
C ASP A 137 -2.67 -10.29 3.55
N MET A 138 -3.45 -11.27 4.00
CA MET A 138 -4.83 -11.04 4.42
C MET A 138 -4.94 -10.14 5.66
N GLN A 139 -3.90 -10.06 6.48
CA GLN A 139 -3.91 -9.13 7.61
C GLN A 139 -3.73 -7.69 7.14
N LEU A 140 -2.82 -7.44 6.16
CA LEU A 140 -2.72 -6.13 5.51
C LEU A 140 -4.06 -5.73 4.87
N VAL A 141 -4.70 -6.68 4.16
CA VAL A 141 -6.02 -6.45 3.55
C VAL A 141 -7.04 -6.03 4.60
N CYS A 142 -7.13 -6.74 5.73
CA CYS A 142 -8.08 -6.44 6.80
C CYS A 142 -7.81 -5.11 7.50
N ASP A 143 -6.53 -4.79 7.73
CA ASP A 143 -6.12 -3.57 8.42
C ASP A 143 -6.30 -2.31 7.56
N TRP A 144 -6.24 -2.45 6.23
CA TRP A 144 -6.04 -1.29 5.38
C TRP A 144 -7.05 -1.14 4.23
N ALA A 145 -7.51 -2.24 3.59
CA ALA A 145 -8.32 -2.17 2.40
C ALA A 145 -9.75 -1.68 2.67
N GLU A 146 -10.27 -0.84 1.79
CA GLU A 146 -11.67 -0.40 1.75
C GLU A 146 -12.46 -1.23 0.73
N ARG A 147 -11.82 -1.62 -0.37
CA ARG A 147 -12.36 -2.46 -1.44
C ARG A 147 -11.37 -3.55 -1.77
N ILE A 148 -11.85 -4.74 -2.02
CA ILE A 148 -11.05 -5.91 -2.35
C ILE A 148 -11.47 -6.43 -3.71
N ILE A 149 -10.49 -6.61 -4.60
CA ILE A 149 -10.67 -7.27 -5.90
C ILE A 149 -9.90 -8.59 -5.84
N VAL A 150 -10.61 -9.69 -5.97
CA VAL A 150 -10.03 -11.04 -5.92
C VAL A 150 -9.72 -11.51 -7.33
N LEU A 151 -8.45 -11.82 -7.57
CA LEU A 151 -7.94 -12.35 -8.83
C LEU A 151 -7.59 -13.84 -8.66
N TYR A 152 -8.07 -14.67 -9.57
CA TYR A 152 -7.73 -16.09 -9.61
C TYR A 152 -7.72 -16.60 -11.04
N GLY A 153 -6.66 -17.32 -11.43
CA GLY A 153 -6.52 -17.86 -12.78
C GLY A 153 -6.55 -16.81 -13.90
N GLY A 154 -6.19 -15.55 -13.59
CA GLY A 154 -6.23 -14.44 -14.56
C GLY A 154 -7.60 -13.76 -14.69
N TYR A 155 -8.57 -14.11 -13.87
CA TYR A 155 -9.92 -13.54 -13.89
C TYR A 155 -10.23 -12.82 -12.58
N VAL A 156 -11.07 -11.77 -12.65
CA VAL A 156 -11.70 -11.18 -11.47
C VAL A 156 -12.82 -12.11 -11.03
N ILE A 157 -12.66 -12.69 -9.83
CA ILE A 157 -13.61 -13.63 -9.24
C ILE A 157 -14.62 -12.91 -8.34
N ALA A 158 -14.16 -11.89 -7.63
CA ALA A 158 -15.01 -11.10 -6.76
C ALA A 158 -14.47 -9.67 -6.64
N ASP A 159 -15.37 -8.74 -6.31
CA ASP A 159 -15.08 -7.33 -6.12
C ASP A 159 -16.07 -6.77 -5.10
N GLY A 160 -15.61 -6.31 -3.94
CA GLY A 160 -16.49 -5.86 -2.88
C GLY A 160 -15.76 -5.42 -1.61
N SER A 161 -16.53 -5.22 -0.57
CA SER A 161 -16.07 -4.91 0.79
C SER A 161 -15.40 -6.14 1.46
N LYS A 162 -14.71 -5.91 2.56
CA LYS A 162 -14.15 -6.99 3.39
C LYS A 162 -15.22 -7.99 3.82
N GLU A 163 -16.38 -7.50 4.23
CA GLU A 163 -17.47 -8.32 4.68
C GLU A 163 -18.02 -9.22 3.58
N GLU A 164 -18.28 -8.67 2.39
CA GLU A 164 -18.75 -9.43 1.23
C GLU A 164 -17.76 -10.52 0.84
N ILE A 165 -16.48 -10.17 0.71
CA ILE A 165 -15.44 -11.11 0.26
C ILE A 165 -15.20 -12.23 1.27
N PHE A 166 -15.05 -11.92 2.56
CA PHE A 166 -14.77 -12.93 3.58
C PHE A 166 -15.99 -13.73 4.03
N SER A 167 -17.21 -13.26 3.74
CA SER A 167 -18.44 -14.04 3.96
C SER A 167 -18.78 -14.96 2.81
N ASP A 168 -18.23 -14.73 1.62
CA ASP A 168 -18.51 -15.53 0.43
C ASP A 168 -17.81 -16.90 0.52
N MET A 169 -18.64 -17.95 0.67
CA MET A 169 -18.15 -19.33 0.77
C MET A 169 -17.52 -19.84 -0.53
N TYR A 170 -17.93 -19.34 -1.70
CA TYR A 170 -17.34 -19.71 -2.97
C TYR A 170 -15.93 -19.13 -3.10
N VAL A 171 -15.76 -17.85 -2.80
CA VAL A 171 -14.44 -17.17 -2.81
C VAL A 171 -13.47 -17.85 -1.83
N ARG A 172 -13.94 -18.14 -0.60
CA ARG A 172 -13.14 -18.86 0.41
C ARG A 172 -12.75 -20.27 -0.05
N GLY A 173 -13.67 -21.01 -0.62
CA GLY A 173 -13.47 -22.40 -1.03
C GLY A 173 -12.64 -22.55 -2.31
N GLN A 174 -12.94 -21.78 -3.34
CA GLN A 174 -12.31 -21.94 -4.67
C GLN A 174 -10.93 -21.26 -4.73
N VAL A 175 -10.79 -20.08 -4.12
CA VAL A 175 -9.55 -19.29 -4.18
C VAL A 175 -8.63 -19.58 -2.99
N GLY A 176 -9.15 -20.20 -1.93
CA GLY A 176 -8.41 -20.51 -0.72
C GLY A 176 -8.13 -19.26 0.14
N ILE A 177 -8.87 -18.17 -0.07
CA ILE A 177 -8.76 -16.98 0.78
C ILE A 177 -9.27 -17.31 2.18
N ARG A 178 -8.39 -17.15 3.16
CA ARG A 178 -8.75 -17.35 4.58
C ARG A 178 -8.88 -15.99 5.24
N PRO A 179 -10.03 -15.69 5.87
CA PRO A 179 -10.15 -14.51 6.70
C PRO A 179 -9.20 -14.61 7.89
N PRO A 180 -8.88 -13.50 8.57
CA PRO A 180 -8.13 -13.56 9.80
C PRO A 180 -8.87 -14.39 10.85
N GLN A 181 -8.11 -15.07 11.72
CA GLN A 181 -8.71 -15.94 12.77
C GLN A 181 -9.72 -15.19 13.64
N ILE A 182 -9.52 -13.89 13.85
CA ILE A 182 -10.42 -13.06 14.64
C ILE A 182 -11.82 -12.96 14.01
N PHE A 183 -11.92 -12.98 12.68
CA PHE A 183 -13.20 -13.01 11.97
C PHE A 183 -13.96 -14.29 12.23
N ASP A 184 -13.31 -15.45 12.10
CA ASP A 184 -13.94 -16.75 12.36
C ASP A 184 -14.29 -16.91 13.86
N MET A 185 -13.47 -16.40 14.77
CA MET A 185 -13.73 -16.38 16.20
C MET A 185 -14.96 -15.51 16.55
N GLY A 186 -15.05 -14.31 15.98
CA GLY A 186 -16.20 -13.42 16.17
C GLY A 186 -17.51 -14.07 15.72
N ARG A 187 -17.50 -14.73 14.55
CA ARG A 187 -18.66 -15.49 14.08
C ARG A 187 -19.05 -16.66 15.00
N ALA A 188 -18.07 -17.41 15.49
CA ALA A 188 -18.30 -18.50 16.41
C ALA A 188 -18.91 -18.04 17.73
N LEU A 189 -18.60 -16.84 18.18
CA LEU A 189 -19.18 -16.20 19.37
C LEU A 189 -20.53 -15.50 19.11
N GLY A 190 -21.02 -15.52 17.88
CA GLY A 190 -22.31 -14.92 17.52
C GLY A 190 -22.28 -13.39 17.41
N ILE A 191 -21.09 -12.80 17.21
CA ILE A 191 -20.94 -11.36 16.94
C ILE A 191 -21.60 -11.05 15.61
N LYS A 192 -22.54 -10.12 15.60
CA LYS A 192 -23.31 -9.74 14.40
C LYS A 192 -22.46 -8.94 13.41
N ASP A 193 -21.70 -7.97 13.93
CA ASP A 193 -20.82 -7.14 13.11
C ASP A 193 -19.44 -7.80 13.03
N PRO A 194 -18.99 -8.24 11.85
CA PRO A 194 -17.75 -8.99 11.74
C PRO A 194 -16.54 -8.13 12.15
N CYS A 195 -15.66 -8.72 12.96
CA CYS A 195 -14.39 -8.13 13.33
C CYS A 195 -13.29 -8.67 12.41
N PHE A 196 -12.47 -7.79 11.85
CA PHE A 196 -11.35 -8.15 10.96
C PHE A 196 -10.00 -7.93 11.64
N THR A 197 -9.96 -7.17 12.73
CA THR A 197 -8.77 -6.86 13.50
C THR A 197 -8.95 -7.19 14.98
N ILE A 198 -7.83 -7.37 15.70
CA ILE A 198 -7.86 -7.61 17.14
C ILE A 198 -8.44 -6.39 17.87
N ASP A 199 -8.09 -5.19 17.42
CA ASP A 199 -8.57 -3.94 18.01
C ASP A 199 -10.10 -3.85 17.88
N GLU A 200 -10.65 -4.12 16.71
CA GLU A 200 -12.11 -4.16 16.49
C GLU A 200 -12.81 -5.18 17.40
N PHE A 201 -12.19 -6.34 17.62
CA PHE A 201 -12.74 -7.36 18.50
C PHE A 201 -12.71 -6.94 19.97
N ILE A 202 -11.60 -6.33 20.42
CA ILE A 202 -11.49 -5.81 21.79
C ILE A 202 -12.52 -4.70 22.03
N ASP A 203 -12.68 -3.77 21.09
CA ASP A 203 -13.61 -2.64 21.19
C ASP A 203 -15.08 -3.12 21.25
N TYR A 204 -15.40 -4.20 20.53
CA TYR A 204 -16.72 -4.83 20.63
C TYR A 204 -17.05 -5.23 22.06
N PHE A 205 -16.12 -5.89 22.77
CA PHE A 205 -16.35 -6.34 24.16
C PHE A 205 -16.21 -5.21 25.19
N ARG A 206 -15.55 -4.12 24.87
CA ARG A 206 -15.50 -2.92 25.72
C ARG A 206 -16.76 -2.05 25.62
N GLY A 207 -17.65 -2.35 24.71
CA GLY A 207 -18.87 -1.57 24.50
C GLY A 207 -18.67 -0.25 23.76
N GLU A 208 -17.49 0.00 23.19
CA GLU A 208 -17.18 1.26 22.52
C GLU A 208 -17.86 1.41 21.13
N ARG A 209 -18.44 0.32 20.59
CA ARG A 209 -19.18 0.32 19.31
C ARG A 209 -20.67 0.65 19.44
N TYR A 210 -21.18 0.87 20.64
CA TYR A 210 -22.60 1.14 20.90
C TYR A 210 -22.87 2.46 21.63
N ALA A 211 -21.93 3.42 21.56
CA ALA A 211 -22.13 4.78 22.06
C ALA A 211 -22.42 5.76 20.93
#